data_681047ef0f1bcbd4e2dae8b33c983530
#
_entry.id   681047ef0f1bcbd4e2dae8b33c983530
#
_cell.length_a   1.000
_cell.length_b   1.000
_cell.length_c   1.000
_cell.angle_alpha   90.00
_cell.angle_beta   90.00
_cell.angle_gamma   90.00
#
_symmetry.space_group_name_H-M   'P 1'
#
loop_
_entity.id
_entity.type
_entity.pdbx_description
1 polymer ?
#
loop_
_entity_poly.entity_id
_entity_poly.type
_entity_poly.pdbx_seq_one_letter_code
_entity_poly.pdbx_strand_id
1 'polypeptide(L)'
;MSESPASTAPRRKVLVADDEQVIANTLAIILNQAGFEARAVYSGEKAVEALDTFHPDMLISDVIMTGMTGIEAAIVTREKMPDCKILLFSGQAATADLLEKARQNGHEFEILAKPVHPTDLLAKLRG
;
A
#
# COMPACT_ATOMS: atom_id res chain seq x y z
N MET A 1 31.35 7.38 4.86
CA MET A 1 30.71 7.10 4.54
C MET A 1 30.02 6.50 4.32
N SER A 2 30.09 6.46 4.58
CA SER A 2 29.53 5.87 4.33
C SER A 2 28.69 5.58 3.90
N GLU A 3 28.36 5.66 3.57
CA GLU A 3 27.39 5.20 3.04
C GLU A 3 27.07 4.16 2.61
N SER A 4 27.14 4.04 2.71
CA SER A 4 27.16 2.94 2.55
C SER A 4 26.43 1.85 2.22
N PRO A 5 26.34 0.95 2.84
CA PRO A 5 25.78 -0.25 2.32
C PRO A 5 24.40 -0.05 1.77
N ALA A 6 23.68 0.88 2.34
CA ALA A 6 22.35 1.22 1.83
C ALA A 6 22.39 1.78 0.41
N SER A 7 23.53 2.37 0.02
CA SER A 7 23.64 2.95 -1.31
C SER A 7 23.90 1.90 -2.38
N THR A 8 24.29 0.69 -2.00
CA THR A 8 24.57 -0.37 -2.98
C THR A 8 23.36 -1.28 -3.19
N ALA A 9 22.42 -1.32 -2.26
CA ALA A 9 21.23 -2.15 -2.38
C ALA A 9 20.04 -1.27 -2.82
N PRO A 10 19.26 -1.73 -3.80
CA PRO A 10 18.07 -0.97 -4.20
C PRO A 10 17.10 -0.88 -3.02
N ARG A 11 16.48 0.27 -2.87
CA ARG A 11 15.43 0.43 -1.88
C ARG A 11 14.18 -0.31 -2.32
N ARG A 12 13.46 -0.87 -1.38
CA ARG A 12 12.17 -1.47 -1.67
C ARG A 12 11.18 -0.36 -1.97
N LYS A 13 10.40 -0.56 -3.02
CA LYS A 13 9.46 0.45 -3.50
C LYS A 13 8.09 0.21 -2.91
N VAL A 14 7.51 1.26 -2.32
CA VAL A 14 6.20 1.20 -1.69
C VAL A 14 5.29 2.21 -2.35
N LEU A 15 4.16 1.74 -2.87
CA LEU A 15 3.14 2.62 -3.42
C LEU A 15 2.06 2.79 -2.36
N VAL A 16 1.75 4.04 -2.02
CA VAL A 16 0.76 4.38 -0.99
C VAL A 16 -0.43 5.03 -1.66
N ALA A 17 -1.61 4.43 -1.55
CA ALA A 17 -2.83 4.93 -2.17
C ALA A 17 -3.85 5.33 -1.10
N ASP A 18 -4.26 6.59 -1.11
CA ASP A 18 -5.28 7.11 -0.20
C ASP A 18 -5.81 8.41 -0.80
N ASP A 19 -7.12 8.54 -0.93
CA ASP A 19 -7.69 9.76 -1.51
C ASP A 19 -7.61 10.96 -0.55
N GLU A 20 -7.29 10.72 0.72
CA GLU A 20 -6.89 11.80 1.62
C GLU A 20 -5.41 12.08 1.41
N GLN A 21 -5.12 13.13 0.64
CA GLN A 21 -3.74 13.40 0.22
C GLN A 21 -2.78 13.60 1.38
N VAL A 22 -3.25 14.23 2.46
CA VAL A 22 -2.40 14.45 3.65
C VAL A 22 -1.94 13.12 4.23
N ILE A 23 -2.84 12.15 4.30
CA ILE A 23 -2.50 10.83 4.83
C ILE A 23 -1.50 10.12 3.91
N ALA A 24 -1.79 10.09 2.61
CA ALA A 24 -0.91 9.43 1.66
C ALA A 24 0.49 10.04 1.67
N ASN A 25 0.56 11.36 1.66
CA ASN A 25 1.83 12.07 1.65
C ASN A 25 2.61 11.86 2.94
N THR A 26 1.92 11.91 4.08
CA THR A 26 2.57 11.70 5.38
C THR A 26 3.17 10.30 5.48
N LEU A 27 2.42 9.30 5.06
CA LEU A 27 2.92 7.92 5.08
C LEU A 27 4.12 7.76 4.13
N ALA A 28 4.06 8.37 2.95
CA ALA A 28 5.19 8.30 2.01
C ALA A 28 6.44 8.94 2.61
N ILE A 29 6.29 10.08 3.29
CA ILE A 29 7.42 10.74 3.95
C ILE A 29 8.04 9.83 5.01
N ILE A 30 7.20 9.24 5.86
CA ILE A 30 7.65 8.34 6.91
C ILE A 30 8.42 7.16 6.32
N LEU A 31 7.88 6.57 5.27
CA LEU A 31 8.50 5.41 4.63
C LEU A 31 9.82 5.78 3.97
N ASN A 32 9.89 6.93 3.30
CA ASN A 32 11.15 7.39 2.71
C ASN A 32 12.21 7.62 3.78
N GLN A 33 11.82 8.17 4.92
CA GLN A 33 12.75 8.35 6.03
C GLN A 33 13.22 7.03 6.63
N ALA A 34 12.41 5.99 6.50
CA ALA A 34 12.73 4.68 7.04
C ALA A 34 13.54 3.81 6.08
N GLY A 35 13.91 4.34 4.91
CA GLY A 35 14.77 3.62 3.97
C GLY A 35 14.06 2.98 2.79
N PHE A 36 12.75 3.17 2.67
CA PHE A 36 12.02 2.72 1.48
C PHE A 36 12.02 3.81 0.42
N GLU A 37 11.66 3.45 -0.79
CA GLU A 37 11.35 4.42 -1.84
C GLU A 37 9.84 4.44 -1.98
N ALA A 38 9.19 5.43 -1.38
CA ALA A 38 7.74 5.49 -1.32
C ALA A 38 7.18 6.59 -2.21
N ARG A 39 6.08 6.29 -2.86
CA ARG A 39 5.35 7.24 -3.71
C ARG A 39 3.89 7.23 -3.32
N ALA A 40 3.30 8.41 -3.19
CA ALA A 40 1.88 8.57 -2.87
C ALA A 40 1.07 8.75 -4.14
N VAL A 41 -0.08 8.09 -4.20
CA VAL A 41 -1.10 8.33 -5.23
C VAL A 41 -2.43 8.49 -4.51
N TYR A 42 -3.42 9.10 -5.17
CA TYR A 42 -4.61 9.56 -4.47
C TYR A 42 -5.89 8.89 -4.97
N SER A 43 -5.76 7.79 -5.67
CA SER A 43 -6.93 7.01 -6.11
C SER A 43 -6.48 5.59 -6.45
N GLY A 44 -7.45 4.68 -6.49
CA GLY A 44 -7.19 3.31 -6.93
C GLY A 44 -6.77 3.26 -8.39
N GLU A 45 -7.38 4.11 -9.22
CA GLU A 45 -7.04 4.20 -10.63
C GLU A 45 -5.58 4.62 -10.82
N LYS A 46 -5.14 5.62 -10.05
CA LYS A 46 -3.75 6.07 -10.13
C LYS A 46 -2.78 5.03 -9.59
N ALA A 47 -3.21 4.25 -8.59
CA ALA A 47 -2.40 3.16 -8.10
C ALA A 47 -2.16 2.12 -9.19
N VAL A 48 -3.22 1.74 -9.91
CA VAL A 48 -3.11 0.77 -10.98
C VAL A 48 -2.22 1.31 -12.12
N GLU A 49 -2.37 2.58 -12.48
CA GLU A 49 -1.50 3.21 -13.48
C GLU A 49 -0.03 3.13 -13.07
N ALA A 50 0.25 3.37 -11.80
CA ALA A 50 1.62 3.42 -11.31
C ALA A 50 2.31 2.05 -11.30
N LEU A 51 1.56 0.96 -11.38
CA LEU A 51 2.17 -0.37 -11.38
C LEU A 51 3.16 -0.54 -12.54
N ASP A 52 2.80 -0.04 -13.71
CA ASP A 52 3.62 -0.23 -14.91
C ASP A 52 4.84 0.69 -14.97
N THR A 53 4.83 1.78 -14.23
CA THR A 53 5.92 2.76 -14.26
C THR A 53 6.79 2.71 -13.02
N PHE A 54 6.18 2.51 -11.85
CA PHE A 54 6.91 2.51 -10.60
C PHE A 54 7.40 1.11 -10.20
N HIS A 55 6.70 0.07 -10.59
CA HIS A 55 7.01 -1.33 -10.26
C HIS A 55 7.17 -1.52 -8.75
N PRO A 56 6.11 -1.26 -7.96
CA PRO A 56 6.23 -1.33 -6.50
C PRO A 56 6.47 -2.76 -6.02
N ASP A 57 7.27 -2.88 -4.98
CA ASP A 57 7.43 -4.15 -4.25
C ASP A 57 6.29 -4.35 -3.28
N MET A 58 5.65 -3.26 -2.85
CA MET A 58 4.55 -3.30 -1.90
C MET A 58 3.52 -2.24 -2.26
N LEU A 59 2.25 -2.58 -2.07
CA LEU A 59 1.13 -1.64 -2.20
C LEU A 59 0.46 -1.50 -0.84
N ILE A 60 0.32 -0.28 -0.38
CA ILE A 60 -0.46 0.05 0.82
C ILE A 60 -1.62 0.90 0.37
N SER A 61 -2.85 0.50 0.67
CA SER A 61 -4.01 1.23 0.19
C SER A 61 -5.13 1.28 1.23
N ASP A 62 -5.79 2.43 1.31
CA ASP A 62 -7.07 2.51 2.02
C ASP A 62 -8.08 1.65 1.26
N VAL A 63 -8.98 1.01 1.98
CA VAL A 63 -10.05 0.20 1.36
C VAL A 63 -11.08 1.12 0.71
N ILE A 64 -11.49 2.17 1.41
CA ILE A 64 -12.54 3.07 0.93
C ILE A 64 -11.93 4.29 0.27
N MET A 65 -12.08 4.38 -1.04
CA MET A 65 -11.66 5.53 -1.84
C MET A 65 -12.74 5.85 -2.84
N THR A 66 -12.78 7.10 -3.29
CA THR A 66 -13.71 7.51 -4.33
C THR A 66 -13.37 6.79 -5.64
N GLY A 67 -14.35 6.25 -6.31
CA GLY A 67 -14.13 5.48 -7.53
C GLY A 67 -13.69 4.07 -7.20
N MET A 68 -12.58 3.64 -7.76
CA MET A 68 -12.05 2.29 -7.53
C MET A 68 -11.67 2.13 -6.06
N THR A 69 -12.17 1.06 -5.42
CA THR A 69 -11.83 0.77 -4.03
C THR A 69 -10.40 0.24 -3.93
N GLY A 70 -9.84 0.27 -2.71
CA GLY A 70 -8.53 -0.34 -2.47
C GLY A 70 -8.53 -1.83 -2.72
N ILE A 71 -9.64 -2.51 -2.49
CA ILE A 71 -9.75 -3.94 -2.77
C ILE A 71 -9.65 -4.20 -4.26
N GLU A 72 -10.36 -3.41 -5.07
CA GLU A 72 -10.30 -3.55 -6.53
C GLU A 72 -8.88 -3.30 -7.04
N ALA A 73 -8.23 -2.25 -6.53
CA ALA A 73 -6.85 -1.95 -6.91
C ALA A 73 -5.91 -3.08 -6.48
N ALA A 74 -6.14 -3.65 -5.29
CA ALA A 74 -5.33 -4.74 -4.78
C ALA A 74 -5.46 -6.00 -5.64
N ILE A 75 -6.67 -6.30 -6.09
CA ILE A 75 -6.91 -7.46 -6.96
C ILE A 75 -6.18 -7.30 -8.29
N VAL A 76 -6.28 -6.11 -8.91
CA VAL A 76 -5.56 -5.83 -10.15
C VAL A 76 -4.06 -5.96 -9.93
N THR A 77 -3.56 -5.42 -8.81
CA THR A 77 -2.14 -5.51 -8.49
C THR A 77 -1.69 -6.96 -8.37
N ARG A 78 -2.48 -7.78 -7.69
CA ARG A 78 -2.15 -9.20 -7.51
C ARG A 78 -2.10 -9.94 -8.84
N GLU A 79 -2.98 -9.57 -9.77
CA GLU A 79 -3.00 -10.19 -11.10
C GLU A 79 -1.82 -9.75 -11.95
N LYS A 80 -1.47 -8.48 -11.90
CA LYS A 80 -0.39 -7.93 -12.73
C LYS A 80 0.98 -8.18 -12.12
N MET A 81 1.08 -8.15 -10.79
CA MET A 81 2.35 -8.25 -10.07
C MET A 81 2.19 -9.20 -8.88
N PRO A 82 2.19 -10.51 -9.13
CA PRO A 82 1.92 -11.50 -8.07
C PRO A 82 2.86 -11.43 -6.88
N ASP A 83 4.07 -10.91 -7.08
CA ASP A 83 5.06 -10.82 -6.01
C ASP A 83 4.93 -9.54 -5.19
N CYS A 84 4.06 -8.62 -5.59
CA CYS A 84 3.86 -7.38 -4.86
C CYS A 84 3.10 -7.68 -3.56
N LYS A 85 3.68 -7.29 -2.43
CA LYS A 85 3.04 -7.45 -1.14
C LYS A 85 1.94 -6.40 -1.01
N ILE A 86 0.78 -6.79 -0.48
CA ILE A 86 -0.38 -5.90 -0.36
C ILE A 86 -0.78 -5.76 1.09
N LEU A 87 -1.00 -4.53 1.54
CA LEU A 87 -1.47 -4.22 2.87
C LEU A 87 -2.59 -3.19 2.75
N LEU A 88 -3.75 -3.48 3.31
CA LEU A 88 -4.90 -2.59 3.23
C LEU A 88 -5.19 -1.95 4.59
N PHE A 89 -5.62 -0.69 4.56
CA PHE A 89 -6.05 0.02 5.77
C PHE A 89 -7.57 -0.04 5.86
N SER A 90 -8.08 -0.38 7.03
CA SER A 90 -9.51 -0.46 7.26
C SER A 90 -9.86 0.18 8.60
N GLY A 91 -10.70 1.19 8.58
CA GLY A 91 -11.09 1.89 9.79
C GLY A 91 -12.56 1.89 10.07
N GLN A 92 -13.35 1.28 9.21
CA GLN A 92 -14.81 1.36 9.31
C GLN A 92 -15.44 -0.01 9.24
N ALA A 93 -16.55 -0.17 9.96
CA ALA A 93 -17.30 -1.43 9.92
C ALA A 93 -17.76 -1.78 8.51
N ALA A 94 -18.06 -0.79 7.68
CA ALA A 94 -18.52 -1.02 6.31
C ALA A 94 -17.49 -1.75 5.46
N THR A 95 -16.20 -1.65 5.80
CA THR A 95 -15.16 -2.35 5.04
C THR A 95 -15.18 -3.85 5.26
N ALA A 96 -15.76 -4.31 6.37
CA ALA A 96 -15.82 -5.74 6.67
C ALA A 96 -16.60 -6.50 5.60
N ASP A 97 -17.69 -5.93 5.09
CA ASP A 97 -18.48 -6.57 4.04
C ASP A 97 -17.70 -6.69 2.74
N LEU A 98 -16.96 -5.64 2.39
CA LEU A 98 -16.15 -5.64 1.17
C LEU A 98 -15.03 -6.68 1.27
N LEU A 99 -14.39 -6.78 2.42
CA LEU A 99 -13.32 -7.74 2.64
C LEU A 99 -13.86 -9.17 2.63
N GLU A 100 -15.03 -9.39 3.22
CA GLU A 100 -15.65 -10.71 3.23
C GLU A 100 -16.03 -11.13 1.81
N LYS A 101 -16.58 -10.21 1.01
CA LYS A 101 -16.94 -10.51 -0.36
C LYS A 101 -15.70 -10.85 -1.19
N ALA A 102 -14.60 -10.14 -0.99
CA ALA A 102 -13.34 -10.44 -1.66
C ALA A 102 -12.84 -11.83 -1.27
N ARG A 103 -12.93 -12.18 0.01
CA ARG A 103 -12.51 -13.48 0.50
C ARG A 103 -13.34 -14.60 -0.13
N GLN A 104 -14.64 -14.41 -0.27
CA GLN A 104 -15.52 -15.38 -0.92
C GLN A 104 -15.13 -15.62 -2.38
N ASN A 105 -14.52 -14.63 -3.01
CA ASN A 105 -14.03 -14.73 -4.39
C ASN A 105 -12.57 -15.18 -4.46
N GLY A 106 -12.01 -15.66 -3.35
CA GLY A 106 -10.65 -16.20 -3.32
C GLY A 106 -9.56 -15.20 -3.04
N HIS A 107 -9.90 -14.00 -2.58
CA HIS A 107 -8.92 -12.95 -2.31
C HIS A 107 -8.87 -12.60 -0.83
N GLU A 108 -7.78 -12.99 -0.18
CA GLU A 108 -7.51 -12.58 1.20
C GLU A 108 -6.41 -11.55 1.21
N PHE A 109 -6.58 -10.53 2.04
CA PHE A 109 -5.61 -9.44 2.16
C PHE A 109 -5.24 -9.22 3.61
N GLU A 110 -4.01 -8.81 3.82
CA GLU A 110 -3.55 -8.41 5.14
C GLU A 110 -4.10 -7.02 5.45
N ILE A 111 -4.65 -6.83 6.65
CA ILE A 111 -5.34 -5.60 7.04
C ILE A 111 -4.63 -4.96 8.21
N LEU A 112 -4.51 -3.64 8.16
CA LEU A 112 -4.04 -2.85 9.27
C LEU A 112 -5.14 -1.87 9.67
N ALA A 113 -5.52 -1.88 10.95
CA ALA A 113 -6.62 -1.04 11.43
C ALA A 113 -6.20 0.42 11.51
N LYS A 114 -7.13 1.32 11.18
CA LYS A 114 -6.93 2.76 11.39
C LYS A 114 -7.31 3.13 12.82
N PRO A 115 -6.64 4.12 13.43
CA PRO A 115 -5.53 4.89 12.87
C PRO A 115 -4.25 4.08 12.81
N VAL A 116 -3.48 4.30 11.73
CA VAL A 116 -2.27 3.53 11.49
C VAL A 116 -1.10 4.18 12.23
N HIS A 117 -0.46 3.38 13.09
CA HIS A 117 0.74 3.84 13.78
C HIS A 117 1.96 3.51 12.92
N PRO A 118 2.86 4.48 12.72
CA PRO A 118 4.04 4.23 11.88
C PRO A 118 4.87 3.02 12.30
N THR A 119 4.99 2.79 13.60
CA THR A 119 5.74 1.64 14.11
C THR A 119 5.13 0.33 13.65
N ASP A 120 3.80 0.21 13.72
CA ASP A 120 3.10 -1.00 13.30
C ASP A 120 3.22 -1.19 11.79
N LEU A 121 3.10 -0.11 11.04
CA LEU A 121 3.25 -0.16 9.59
C LEU A 121 4.64 -0.65 9.20
N LEU A 122 5.67 -0.06 9.78
CA LEU A 122 7.05 -0.44 9.47
C LEU A 122 7.33 -1.90 9.84
N ALA A 123 6.78 -2.37 10.97
CA ALA A 123 6.93 -3.76 11.37
C ALA A 123 6.30 -4.70 10.34
N LYS A 124 5.13 -4.36 9.82
CA LYS A 124 4.46 -5.16 8.79
C LYS A 124 5.27 -5.21 7.49
N LEU A 125 5.85 -4.08 7.10
CA LEU A 125 6.60 -4.01 5.84
C LEU A 125 7.94 -4.70 5.92
N ARG A 126 8.55 -4.72 7.10
CA ARG A 126 9.85 -5.37 7.32
C ARG A 126 9.72 -6.86 7.63
N GLY A 127 8.53 -7.29 8.00
CA GLY A 127 8.26 -8.68 8.40
C GLY A 127 8.12 -9.65 7.24
#